data_8c1d5b606cb5db9469ea00000eb3028e
#
_entry.id   8c1d5b606cb5db9469ea00000eb3028e
#
_cell.length_a   1.000
_cell.length_b   1.000
_cell.length_c   1.000
_cell.angle_alpha   90.00
_cell.angle_beta   90.00
_cell.angle_gamma   90.00
#
_symmetry.space_group_name_H-M   'P 1'
#
loop_
_entity.id
_entity.type
_entity.pdbx_description
1 polymer ?
#
loop_
_entity_poly.entity_id
_entity_poly.type
_entity_poly.pdbx_seq_one_letter_code
_entity_poly.pdbx_strand_id
1 'polypeptide(L)'
;SHVLEHIPNLLEFKDEVERISKAGYIELPTKLNDNIVFGCDEEIYGHKWWFEFDDDNQKLLYSPKINATEKFLSVAQVWRFQKYFEDSFILQFHWHETIDLKERKPFTIDKKITFFQLIKKYFSKKIRVPISKLKNIFKN
;
A
#
# COMPACT_ATOMS: atom_id res chain seq x y z
N SER A 1 5.86 -9.26 -8.76
CA SER A 1 4.86 -9.18 -7.68
C SER A 1 5.43 -9.82 -6.42
N HIS A 2 5.07 -9.31 -5.25
CA HIS A 2 5.47 -9.86 -3.94
C HIS A 2 6.99 -10.05 -3.78
N VAL A 3 7.77 -9.02 -4.04
CA VAL A 3 9.24 -9.02 -3.95
C VAL A 3 9.76 -7.85 -3.11
N LEU A 4 9.26 -6.65 -3.36
CA LEU A 4 9.81 -5.43 -2.72
C LEU A 4 9.69 -5.44 -1.20
N GLU A 5 8.65 -6.08 -0.66
CA GLU A 5 8.43 -6.21 0.78
C GLU A 5 9.53 -7.02 1.50
N HIS A 6 10.30 -7.82 0.76
CA HIS A 6 11.37 -8.65 1.30
C HIS A 6 12.77 -8.03 1.16
N ILE A 7 12.94 -7.05 0.27
CA ILE A 7 14.24 -6.52 -0.11
C ILE A 7 14.83 -5.64 1.01
N PRO A 8 15.99 -5.96 1.58
CA PRO A 8 16.61 -5.14 2.63
C PRO A 8 16.98 -3.74 2.13
N ASN A 9 17.62 -3.67 0.97
CA ASN A 9 18.11 -2.43 0.35
C ASN A 9 17.13 -1.94 -0.70
N LEU A 10 15.96 -1.51 -0.26
CA LEU A 10 14.83 -1.16 -1.15
C LEU A 10 15.18 -0.09 -2.18
N LEU A 11 15.90 0.94 -1.79
CA LEU A 11 16.25 2.05 -2.69
C LEU A 11 17.26 1.62 -3.77
N GLU A 12 18.28 0.86 -3.39
CA GLU A 12 19.26 0.31 -4.35
C GLU A 12 18.57 -0.63 -5.36
N PHE A 13 17.68 -1.47 -4.87
CA PHE A 13 16.90 -2.35 -5.74
C PHE A 13 16.01 -1.56 -6.70
N LYS A 14 15.34 -0.49 -6.22
CA LYS A 14 14.56 0.42 -7.06
C LYS A 14 15.41 1.04 -8.16
N ASP A 15 16.57 1.58 -7.80
CA ASP A 15 17.47 2.24 -8.76
C ASP A 15 17.95 1.26 -9.83
N GLU A 16 18.23 0.01 -9.45
CA GLU A 16 18.61 -1.02 -10.41
C GLU A 16 17.45 -1.43 -11.34
N VAL A 17 16.23 -1.53 -10.83
CA VAL A 17 15.04 -1.80 -11.63
C VAL A 17 14.79 -0.67 -12.64
N GLU A 18 14.92 0.59 -12.23
CA GLU A 18 14.80 1.75 -13.14
C GLU A 18 15.92 1.82 -14.18
N ARG A 19 17.12 1.34 -13.83
CA ARG A 19 18.24 1.27 -14.76
C ARG A 19 18.01 0.27 -15.89
N ILE A 20 17.39 -0.89 -15.59
CA ILE A 20 17.21 -1.99 -16.57
C ILE A 20 15.87 -1.97 -17.28
N SER A 21 14.89 -1.23 -16.77
CA SER A 21 13.56 -1.14 -17.41
C SER A 21 12.98 0.28 -17.33
N LYS A 22 12.10 0.59 -18.28
CA LYS A 22 11.46 1.92 -18.38
C LYS A 22 10.02 1.92 -17.88
N ALA A 23 9.45 0.77 -17.65
CA ALA A 23 8.09 0.62 -17.13
C ALA A 23 7.92 -0.75 -16.50
N GLY A 24 6.94 -0.89 -15.62
CA GLY A 24 6.64 -2.17 -15.01
C GLY A 24 5.37 -2.15 -14.19
N TYR A 25 5.11 -3.32 -13.63
CA TYR A 25 4.00 -3.58 -12.74
C TYR A 25 4.52 -4.09 -11.40
N ILE A 26 4.00 -3.52 -10.33
CA ILE A 26 4.30 -3.90 -8.96
C ILE A 26 3.01 -4.33 -8.28
N GLU A 27 3.07 -5.47 -7.61
CA GLU A 27 1.99 -5.98 -6.77
C GLU A 27 2.55 -6.31 -5.39
N LEU A 28 1.91 -5.78 -4.36
CA LEU A 28 2.39 -5.83 -2.98
C LEU A 28 1.24 -6.10 -2.02
N PRO A 29 1.47 -6.81 -0.91
CA PRO A 29 0.49 -6.92 0.14
C PRO A 29 0.29 -5.55 0.81
N THR A 30 -0.95 -5.24 1.15
CA THR A 30 -1.24 -4.06 1.97
C THR A 30 -0.96 -4.34 3.45
N LYS A 31 -0.87 -3.28 4.24
CA LYS A 31 -0.82 -3.41 5.72
C LYS A 31 -1.99 -4.22 6.27
N LEU A 32 -3.16 -4.14 5.65
CA LEU A 32 -4.32 -4.90 6.06
C LEU A 32 -4.08 -6.39 5.89
N ASN A 33 -3.49 -6.80 4.78
CA ASN A 33 -3.13 -8.20 4.53
C ASN A 33 -2.18 -8.72 5.61
N ASP A 34 -1.09 -8.02 5.86
CA ASP A 34 -0.08 -8.41 6.84
C ASP A 34 -0.59 -8.48 8.28
N ASN A 35 -1.57 -7.64 8.62
CA ASN A 35 -2.12 -7.58 9.98
C ASN A 35 -3.26 -8.56 10.21
N ILE A 36 -3.98 -8.99 9.17
CA ILE A 36 -5.17 -9.84 9.31
C ILE A 36 -4.86 -11.29 8.94
N VAL A 37 -4.02 -11.50 7.92
CA VAL A 37 -3.73 -12.85 7.40
C VAL A 37 -2.79 -13.59 8.35
N PHE A 38 -3.15 -14.82 8.70
CA PHE A 38 -2.31 -15.70 9.51
C PHE A 38 -1.04 -16.09 8.75
N GLY A 39 0.06 -16.17 9.48
CA GLY A 39 1.33 -16.61 8.92
C GLY A 39 2.13 -15.52 8.19
N CYS A 40 1.69 -14.27 8.17
CA CYS A 40 2.47 -13.14 7.63
C CYS A 40 3.50 -12.60 8.65
N ASP A 41 4.00 -13.46 9.54
CA ASP A 41 5.02 -13.09 10.50
C ASP A 41 6.39 -13.01 9.84
N GLU A 42 7.26 -12.18 10.39
CA GLU A 42 8.61 -11.92 9.87
C GLU A 42 9.45 -13.19 9.75
N GLU A 43 9.25 -14.12 10.67
CA GLU A 43 9.93 -15.42 10.72
C GLU A 43 9.53 -16.34 9.56
N ILE A 44 8.31 -16.22 9.05
CA ILE A 44 7.78 -17.14 8.03
C ILE A 44 7.87 -16.53 6.63
N TYR A 45 7.52 -15.26 6.46
CA TYR A 45 7.45 -14.62 5.14
C TYR A 45 8.50 -13.53 4.93
N GLY A 46 9.20 -13.10 5.98
CA GLY A 46 10.33 -12.16 5.88
C GLY A 46 9.96 -10.78 5.34
N HIS A 47 8.68 -10.34 5.46
CA HIS A 47 8.30 -9.00 5.06
C HIS A 47 9.01 -7.96 5.95
N LYS A 48 9.82 -7.12 5.33
CA LYS A 48 10.58 -6.04 6.01
C LYS A 48 9.87 -4.71 5.93
N TRP A 49 9.07 -4.52 4.88
CA TRP A 49 8.43 -3.26 4.56
C TRP A 49 6.94 -3.38 4.41
N TRP A 50 6.24 -2.35 4.85
CA TRP A 50 4.85 -2.08 4.51
C TRP A 50 4.76 -1.02 3.43
N PHE A 51 3.84 -1.22 2.49
CA PHE A 51 3.57 -0.28 1.42
C PHE A 51 2.15 0.26 1.51
N GLU A 52 2.00 1.52 1.10
CA GLU A 52 0.73 2.23 0.97
C GLU A 52 0.79 3.10 -0.27
N PHE A 53 -0.35 3.31 -0.92
CA PHE A 53 -0.43 4.24 -2.03
C PHE A 53 -1.03 5.56 -1.57
N ASP A 54 -0.34 6.66 -1.83
CA ASP A 54 -0.82 8.01 -1.61
C ASP A 54 -1.55 8.48 -2.88
N ASP A 55 -2.88 8.33 -2.88
CA ASP A 55 -3.74 8.71 -3.99
C ASP A 55 -3.66 10.21 -4.32
N ASP A 56 -3.29 11.05 -3.35
CA ASP A 56 -3.25 12.49 -3.51
C ASP A 56 -2.02 12.94 -4.29
N ASN A 57 -0.89 12.32 -4.00
CA ASN A 57 0.41 12.64 -4.59
C ASN A 57 0.86 11.61 -5.63
N GLN A 58 0.08 10.55 -5.85
CA GLN A 58 0.39 9.45 -6.77
C GLN A 58 1.75 8.80 -6.48
N LYS A 59 2.01 8.52 -5.20
CA LYS A 59 3.30 8.00 -4.70
C LYS A 59 3.11 6.71 -3.94
N LEU A 60 4.09 5.83 -4.08
CA LEU A 60 4.20 4.64 -3.26
C LEU A 60 4.95 4.97 -1.97
N LEU A 61 4.25 4.91 -0.84
CA LEU A 61 4.83 5.12 0.48
C LEU A 61 5.32 3.80 1.05
N TYR A 62 6.47 3.80 1.70
CA TYR A 62 6.97 2.63 2.41
C TYR A 62 7.35 2.98 3.86
N SER A 63 7.25 2.01 4.74
CA SER A 63 7.65 2.11 6.13
C SER A 63 8.14 0.75 6.64
N PRO A 64 9.05 0.71 7.63
CA PRO A 64 9.43 -0.56 8.26
C PRO A 64 8.22 -1.29 8.82
N LYS A 65 8.19 -2.60 8.65
CA LYS A 65 7.15 -3.45 9.25
C LYS A 65 7.34 -3.47 10.77
N ILE A 66 6.26 -3.33 11.51
CA ILE A 66 6.22 -3.42 12.97
C ILE A 66 5.37 -4.63 13.34
N ASN A 67 5.95 -5.61 14.01
CA ASN A 67 5.27 -6.82 14.48
C ASN A 67 4.51 -6.53 15.78
N ALA A 68 3.45 -5.73 15.71
CA ALA A 68 2.76 -5.26 16.91
C ALA A 68 1.27 -5.64 17.01
N THR A 69 0.74 -6.41 16.08
CA THR A 69 -0.72 -6.59 16.02
C THR A 69 -1.12 -8.00 16.41
N GLU A 70 -1.90 -8.12 17.47
CA GLU A 70 -2.59 -9.36 17.79
C GLU A 70 -3.61 -9.68 16.70
N LYS A 71 -3.58 -10.91 16.21
CA LYS A 71 -4.53 -11.37 15.20
C LYS A 71 -5.81 -11.81 15.89
N PHE A 72 -6.86 -11.05 15.72
CA PHE A 72 -8.15 -11.25 16.39
C PHE A 72 -9.23 -11.88 15.50
N LEU A 73 -8.93 -12.09 14.21
CA LEU A 73 -9.88 -12.71 13.29
C LEU A 73 -9.67 -14.22 13.19
N SER A 74 -10.77 -14.97 13.08
CA SER A 74 -10.70 -16.38 12.74
C SER A 74 -10.35 -16.58 11.26
N VAL A 75 -9.82 -17.76 10.91
CA VAL A 75 -9.49 -18.10 9.51
C VAL A 75 -10.69 -17.92 8.57
N ALA A 76 -11.90 -18.28 9.01
CA ALA A 76 -13.11 -18.12 8.22
C ALA A 76 -13.45 -16.63 7.96
N GLN A 77 -13.19 -15.76 8.95
CA GLN A 77 -13.38 -14.32 8.78
C GLN A 77 -12.36 -13.72 7.81
N VAL A 78 -11.09 -14.11 7.93
CA VAL A 78 -10.04 -13.70 7.00
C VAL A 78 -10.39 -14.08 5.56
N TRP A 79 -10.82 -15.32 5.33
CA TRP A 79 -11.24 -15.80 4.02
C TRP A 79 -12.40 -15.01 3.43
N ARG A 80 -13.39 -14.65 4.25
CA ARG A 80 -14.51 -13.81 3.82
C ARG A 80 -14.03 -12.40 3.46
N PHE A 81 -13.16 -11.81 4.25
CA PHE A 81 -12.59 -10.51 3.96
C PHE A 81 -11.81 -10.51 2.63
N GLN A 82 -10.93 -11.47 2.44
CA GLN A 82 -10.18 -11.60 1.19
C GLN A 82 -11.09 -11.75 -0.02
N LYS A 83 -12.14 -12.58 0.09
CA LYS A 83 -13.08 -12.80 -1.02
C LYS A 83 -13.87 -11.55 -1.43
N TYR A 84 -14.29 -10.73 -0.48
CA TYR A 84 -15.16 -9.57 -0.75
C TYR A 84 -14.41 -8.24 -0.86
N PHE A 85 -13.17 -8.19 -0.41
CA PHE A 85 -12.36 -6.96 -0.36
C PHE A 85 -10.95 -7.18 -0.89
N GLU A 86 -10.81 -7.98 -1.94
CA GLU A 86 -9.52 -8.36 -2.53
C GLU A 86 -8.64 -7.14 -2.82
N ASP A 87 -9.20 -6.10 -3.42
CA ASP A 87 -8.51 -4.84 -3.72
C ASP A 87 -7.97 -4.10 -2.48
N SER A 88 -8.47 -4.47 -1.28
CA SER A 88 -7.97 -3.91 -0.03
C SER A 88 -6.78 -4.68 0.54
N PHE A 89 -6.51 -5.86 0.05
CA PHE A 89 -5.41 -6.72 0.49
C PHE A 89 -4.17 -6.64 -0.39
N ILE A 90 -4.35 -6.27 -1.64
CA ILE A 90 -3.29 -6.21 -2.65
C ILE A 90 -3.23 -4.80 -3.20
N LEU A 91 -2.04 -4.23 -3.20
CA LEU A 91 -1.74 -2.96 -3.84
C LEU A 91 -1.15 -3.25 -5.22
N GLN A 92 -1.77 -2.71 -6.26
CA GLN A 92 -1.34 -2.85 -7.64
C GLN A 92 -0.91 -1.48 -8.16
N PHE A 93 0.30 -1.41 -8.71
CA PHE A 93 0.90 -0.16 -9.15
C PHE A 93 1.63 -0.34 -10.48
N HIS A 94 1.24 0.44 -11.48
CA HIS A 94 1.97 0.58 -12.74
C HIS A 94 2.87 1.81 -12.68
N TRP A 95 4.12 1.64 -13.04
CA TRP A 95 5.08 2.73 -13.08
C TRP A 95 5.68 2.91 -14.48
N HIS A 96 6.09 4.13 -14.79
CA HIS A 96 6.73 4.50 -16.01
C HIS A 96 7.88 5.48 -15.74
N GLU A 97 9.06 5.20 -16.27
CA GLU A 97 10.33 5.88 -16.06
C GLU A 97 10.87 5.82 -14.64
N THR A 98 10.08 6.21 -13.65
CA THR A 98 10.51 6.23 -12.25
C THR A 98 9.46 5.62 -11.31
N ILE A 99 9.94 4.98 -10.25
CA ILE A 99 9.13 4.51 -9.13
C ILE A 99 9.24 5.56 -8.03
N ASP A 100 8.24 6.42 -7.87
CA ASP A 100 8.24 7.46 -6.83
C ASP A 100 7.99 6.85 -5.45
N LEU A 101 9.08 6.39 -4.82
CA LEU A 101 9.09 5.83 -3.48
C LEU A 101 9.40 6.91 -2.44
N LYS A 102 8.57 7.00 -1.42
CA LYS A 102 8.78 7.92 -0.29
C LYS A 102 8.68 7.19 1.03
N GLU A 103 9.68 7.36 1.88
CA GLU A 103 9.63 6.86 3.23
C GLU A 103 8.54 7.59 4.04
N ARG A 104 7.66 6.80 4.64
CA ARG A 104 6.68 7.31 5.57
C ARG A 104 7.23 7.27 6.99
N LYS A 105 7.29 8.40 7.64
CA LYS A 105 7.59 8.45 9.08
C LYS A 105 6.55 7.60 9.84
N PRO A 106 6.97 6.83 10.85
CA PRO A 106 6.06 6.01 11.64
C PRO A 106 4.89 6.87 12.12
N PHE A 107 3.70 6.35 11.91
CA PHE A 107 2.48 7.02 12.34
C PHE A 107 2.43 6.96 13.87
N THR A 108 2.65 8.05 14.54
CA THR A 108 2.32 8.17 15.96
C THR A 108 0.79 8.25 16.07
N ILE A 109 0.22 7.27 16.76
CA ILE A 109 -1.25 7.07 16.91
C ILE A 109 -1.95 8.22 17.69
N ASP A 110 -1.25 9.31 17.97
CA ASP A 110 -1.69 10.38 18.88
C ASP A 110 -2.79 11.31 18.33
N LYS A 111 -3.23 11.13 17.09
CA LYS A 111 -4.36 11.90 16.57
C LYS A 111 -5.58 11.03 16.36
N LYS A 112 -6.46 10.99 17.34
CA LYS A 112 -7.83 10.50 17.13
C LYS A 112 -8.43 11.27 15.95
N ILE A 113 -8.74 10.57 14.88
CA ILE A 113 -9.41 11.16 13.72
C ILE A 113 -10.79 11.61 14.18
N THR A 114 -11.07 12.90 14.10
CA THR A 114 -12.38 13.44 14.45
C THR A 114 -13.43 13.05 13.40
N PHE A 115 -14.68 12.95 13.81
CA PHE A 115 -15.80 12.64 12.90
C PHE A 115 -15.84 13.60 11.69
N PHE A 116 -15.56 14.88 11.88
CA PHE A 116 -15.47 15.87 10.79
C PHE A 116 -14.35 15.58 9.81
N GLN A 117 -13.21 15.10 10.27
CA GLN A 117 -12.10 14.70 9.40
C GLN A 117 -12.44 13.46 8.58
N LEU A 118 -13.18 12.50 9.16
CA LEU A 118 -13.69 11.34 8.42
C LEU A 118 -14.68 11.75 7.34
N ILE A 119 -15.64 12.63 7.64
CA ILE A 119 -16.58 13.18 6.66
C ILE A 119 -15.85 13.91 5.53
N LYS A 120 -14.92 14.79 5.88
CA LYS A 120 -14.11 15.52 4.89
C LYS A 120 -13.32 14.57 3.98
N LYS A 121 -12.72 13.53 4.55
CA LYS A 121 -11.97 12.51 3.80
C LYS A 121 -12.90 11.71 2.86
N TYR A 122 -14.07 11.33 3.34
CA TYR A 122 -15.07 10.60 2.55
C TYR A 122 -15.57 11.42 1.35
N PHE A 123 -15.96 12.67 1.56
CA PHE A 123 -16.42 13.54 0.49
C PHE A 123 -15.29 13.91 -0.48
N SER A 124 -14.08 14.17 0.01
CA SER A 124 -12.94 14.50 -0.86
C SER A 124 -12.57 13.33 -1.78
N LYS A 125 -12.68 12.08 -1.30
CA LYS A 125 -12.42 10.88 -2.12
C LYS A 125 -13.49 10.71 -3.21
N LYS A 126 -14.77 10.90 -2.87
CA LYS A 126 -15.89 10.82 -3.86
C LYS A 126 -15.81 11.88 -4.97
N ILE A 127 -15.24 13.04 -4.69
CA ILE A 127 -15.12 14.13 -5.66
C ILE A 127 -13.83 14.02 -6.49
N ARG A 128 -12.71 13.64 -5.87
CA ARG A 128 -11.39 13.58 -6.54
C ARG A 128 -11.23 12.43 -7.53
N VAL A 129 -11.74 11.26 -7.20
CA VAL A 129 -11.63 10.07 -8.08
C VAL A 129 -12.28 10.31 -9.44
N PRO A 130 -13.50 10.84 -9.54
CA PRO A 130 -14.08 11.20 -10.84
C PRO A 130 -13.30 12.29 -11.57
N ILE A 131 -12.80 13.30 -10.85
CA ILE A 131 -12.06 14.43 -11.46
C ILE A 131 -10.71 13.97 -12.01
N SER A 132 -9.98 13.08 -11.31
CA SER A 132 -8.73 12.53 -11.79
C SER A 132 -8.93 11.65 -13.02
N LYS A 133 -9.99 10.85 -13.05
CA LYS A 133 -10.37 10.06 -14.24
C LYS A 133 -10.71 10.94 -15.44
N LEU A 134 -11.46 12.03 -15.24
CA LEU A 134 -11.76 13.01 -16.29
C LEU A 134 -10.48 13.69 -16.81
N LYS A 135 -9.57 14.12 -15.94
CA LYS A 135 -8.30 14.74 -16.35
C LYS A 135 -7.43 13.82 -17.20
N ASN A 136 -7.45 12.50 -16.93
CA ASN A 136 -6.70 11.53 -17.73
C ASN A 136 -7.33 11.26 -19.10
N ILE A 137 -8.65 11.40 -19.24
CA ILE A 137 -9.35 11.28 -20.53
C ILE A 137 -9.06 12.47 -21.45
N PHE A 138 -8.87 13.67 -20.91
CA PHE A 138 -8.57 14.88 -21.68
C PHE A 138 -7.07 15.13 -21.91
N LYS A 139 -6.18 14.24 -21.46
CA LYS A 139 -4.74 14.32 -21.70
C LYS A 139 -4.24 13.39 -22.83
N ASN A 140 -5.10 12.59 -23.39
CA ASN A 140 -4.92 11.83 -24.63
C ASN A 140 -5.73 12.52 -25.73
#